data_2442fcc765c87badb3cc2770eff27179
#
_entry.id   2442fcc765c87badb3cc2770eff27179
#
_cell.length_a   1.000
_cell.length_b   1.000
_cell.length_c   1.000
_cell.angle_alpha   90.00
_cell.angle_beta   90.00
_cell.angle_gamma   90.00
#
_symmetry.space_group_name_H-M   'P 1'
#
loop_
_entity.id
_entity.type
_entity.pdbx_description
1 polymer ?
#
loop_
_entity_poly.entity_id
_entity_poly.type
_entity_poly.pdbx_seq_one_letter_code
_entity_poly.pdbx_strand_id
1 'polypeptide(L)'
;VLLNRVESPTVAALWNNNAQRLVEGIGLGIPANNSSDPRHRAAANEEYTLGAGGDISRWPGSIGLAASFDPELVREFGEIASIEYRALGIATALSPQIDLATDPRWSRFKGTFGADPDLATDVARAYVDGFQTSSKAQEIQEGWGYESVNAMVKHWPGGGTGESGRDAHYGYGAYGVYPGKNLKEQILPFSEGAFKLKGQTKMASAVMPYYTISYDQDSVNGENVANAYNKYLITDLLRGT
;
A
#
# COMPACT_ATOMS: atom_id res chain seq x y z
N VAL A 1 -0.35 10.03 11.71
CA VAL A 1 -1.19 9.35 12.71
C VAL A 1 -1.90 8.19 12.02
N LEU A 2 -1.80 6.98 12.57
CA LEU A 2 -2.51 5.82 12.07
C LEU A 2 -3.93 5.77 12.65
N LEU A 3 -4.92 5.79 11.78
CA LEU A 3 -6.32 5.59 12.13
C LEU A 3 -6.66 4.11 11.96
N ASN A 4 -6.81 3.40 13.05
CA ASN A 4 -7.13 1.98 13.04
C ASN A 4 -8.61 1.67 13.28
N ARG A 5 -9.43 2.70 13.56
CA ARG A 5 -10.88 2.59 13.68
C ARG A 5 -11.57 3.82 13.11
N VAL A 6 -12.65 3.59 12.38
CA VAL A 6 -13.60 4.63 11.93
C VAL A 6 -14.97 4.24 12.49
N GLU A 7 -15.51 5.03 13.40
CA GLU A 7 -16.82 4.76 13.98
C GLU A 7 -17.96 5.19 13.04
N SER A 8 -17.87 6.42 12.55
CA SER A 8 -18.68 6.93 11.45
C SER A 8 -17.88 7.99 10.69
N PRO A 9 -18.23 8.30 9.43
CA PRO A 9 -17.55 9.34 8.66
C PRO A 9 -17.58 10.70 9.36
N THR A 10 -18.70 11.09 9.93
CA THR A 10 -18.86 12.37 10.66
C THR A 10 -17.93 12.44 11.87
N VAL A 11 -17.87 11.39 12.69
CA VAL A 11 -16.99 11.35 13.86
C VAL A 11 -15.53 11.39 13.44
N ALA A 12 -15.15 10.62 12.42
CA ALA A 12 -13.79 10.61 11.90
C ALA A 12 -13.36 11.98 11.35
N ALA A 13 -14.20 12.62 10.55
CA ALA A 13 -13.94 13.95 9.99
C ALA A 13 -13.81 15.02 11.09
N LEU A 14 -14.70 15.04 12.07
CA LEU A 14 -14.63 15.97 13.18
C LEU A 14 -13.36 15.77 14.03
N TRP A 15 -13.00 14.51 14.31
CA TRP A 15 -11.79 14.20 15.03
C TRP A 15 -10.55 14.67 14.27
N ASN A 16 -10.47 14.37 12.99
CA ASN A 16 -9.36 14.79 12.14
C ASN A 16 -9.25 16.32 12.05
N ASN A 17 -10.36 17.03 11.88
CA ASN A 17 -10.38 18.49 11.85
C ASN A 17 -9.88 19.10 13.18
N ASN A 18 -10.26 18.51 14.30
CA ASN A 18 -9.77 18.97 15.61
C ASN A 18 -8.27 18.68 15.79
N ALA A 19 -7.79 17.52 15.33
CA ALA A 19 -6.37 17.20 15.34
C ALA A 19 -5.57 18.18 14.45
N GLN A 20 -6.05 18.52 13.26
CA GLN A 20 -5.40 19.51 12.39
C GLN A 20 -5.35 20.90 13.04
N ARG A 21 -6.46 21.38 13.63
CA ARG A 21 -6.46 22.66 14.36
C ARG A 21 -5.44 22.70 15.49
N LEU A 22 -5.29 21.57 16.20
CA LEU A 22 -4.30 21.47 17.28
C LEU A 22 -2.89 21.61 16.71
N VAL A 23 -2.53 20.86 15.69
CA VAL A 23 -1.17 20.87 15.13
C VAL A 23 -0.85 22.18 14.40
N GLU A 24 -1.82 22.84 13.80
CA GLU A 24 -1.67 24.20 13.23
C GLU A 24 -1.27 25.24 14.29
N GLY A 25 -1.71 25.04 15.52
CA GLY A 25 -1.35 25.92 16.65
C GLY A 25 -0.01 25.59 17.30
N ILE A 26 0.70 24.56 16.87
CA ILE A 26 1.95 24.10 17.48
C ILE A 26 3.15 24.41 16.58
N GLY A 27 4.12 25.15 17.09
CA GLY A 27 5.41 25.39 16.46
C GLY A 27 5.28 25.97 15.04
N LEU A 28 5.66 25.18 14.03
CA LEU A 28 5.63 25.61 12.63
C LEU A 28 4.27 25.37 11.91
N GLY A 29 3.27 24.87 12.62
CA GLY A 29 1.96 24.60 12.03
C GLY A 29 1.97 23.47 10.97
N ILE A 30 2.87 22.50 11.09
CA ILE A 30 2.98 21.38 10.13
C ILE A 30 1.75 20.48 10.28
N PRO A 31 0.95 20.26 9.23
CA PRO A 31 -0.23 19.42 9.29
C PRO A 31 0.08 17.97 9.71
N ALA A 32 -0.82 17.36 10.47
CA ALA A 32 -0.72 15.93 10.76
C ALA A 32 -1.02 15.11 9.48
N ASN A 33 -0.14 14.18 9.16
CA ASN A 33 -0.41 13.19 8.13
C ASN A 33 -1.20 12.01 8.74
N ASN A 34 -2.50 11.98 8.48
CA ASN A 34 -3.36 10.90 8.92
C ASN A 34 -3.35 9.79 7.87
N SER A 35 -3.09 8.58 8.31
CA SER A 35 -3.01 7.39 7.48
C SER A 35 -3.96 6.30 7.93
N SER A 36 -4.33 5.42 7.04
CA SER A 36 -5.13 4.23 7.36
C SER A 36 -4.80 3.07 6.44
N ASP A 37 -4.87 1.86 7.00
CA ASP A 37 -4.97 0.65 6.20
C ASP A 37 -6.31 0.61 5.43
N PRO A 38 -6.46 -0.27 4.41
CA PRO A 38 -7.68 -0.33 3.60
C PRO A 38 -8.94 -0.51 4.43
N ARG A 39 -9.98 0.30 4.14
CA ARG A 39 -11.27 0.30 4.88
C ARG A 39 -12.45 -0.16 4.04
N HIS A 40 -12.31 -0.18 2.72
CA HIS A 40 -13.38 -0.39 1.74
C HIS A 40 -13.70 -1.88 1.48
N ARG A 41 -13.37 -2.78 2.39
CA ARG A 41 -13.62 -4.21 2.21
C ARG A 41 -15.00 -4.61 2.71
N ALA A 42 -15.66 -5.49 1.96
CA ALA A 42 -16.95 -6.06 2.34
C ALA A 42 -16.88 -6.94 3.60
N ALA A 43 -15.74 -7.61 3.84
CA ALA A 43 -15.52 -8.41 5.04
C ALA A 43 -15.08 -7.54 6.22
N ALA A 44 -15.80 -7.64 7.35
CA ALA A 44 -15.59 -6.80 8.52
C ALA A 44 -14.38 -7.18 9.38
N ASN A 45 -13.82 -8.37 9.22
CA ASN A 45 -12.81 -8.96 10.12
C ASN A 45 -11.60 -9.44 9.34
N GLU A 46 -10.65 -8.55 9.10
CA GLU A 46 -9.31 -8.95 8.73
C GLU A 46 -8.32 -8.50 9.81
N GLU A 47 -7.29 -9.31 10.01
CA GLU A 47 -6.16 -9.05 10.89
C GLU A 47 -5.70 -7.59 10.71
N TYR A 48 -5.77 -6.79 11.74
CA TYR A 48 -5.41 -5.35 11.79
C TYR A 48 -6.41 -4.35 11.17
N THR A 49 -7.51 -4.75 10.55
CA THR A 49 -8.47 -3.80 9.97
C THR A 49 -9.91 -4.06 10.38
N LEU A 50 -10.39 -3.23 11.30
CA LEU A 50 -11.83 -3.08 11.49
C LEU A 50 -12.35 -2.25 10.31
N GLY A 51 -13.27 -2.82 9.51
CA GLY A 51 -13.92 -2.08 8.44
C GLY A 51 -14.64 -0.84 8.98
N ALA A 52 -14.93 0.13 8.13
CA ALA A 52 -15.60 1.38 8.50
C ALA A 52 -17.12 1.24 8.75
N GLY A 53 -17.58 0.06 9.09
CA GLY A 53 -18.94 -0.14 9.59
C GLY A 53 -20.09 -0.06 8.58
N GLY A 54 -19.89 0.40 7.35
CA GLY A 54 -20.93 0.45 6.32
C GLY A 54 -21.34 1.83 5.86
N ASP A 55 -20.70 2.86 6.40
CA ASP A 55 -20.95 4.25 6.01
C ASP A 55 -20.01 4.75 4.89
N ILE A 56 -19.15 3.87 4.37
CA ILE A 56 -18.35 4.05 3.16
C ILE A 56 -18.57 2.89 2.20
N SER A 57 -18.20 3.06 0.94
CA SER A 57 -18.40 2.05 -0.08
C SER A 57 -17.70 0.73 0.25
N ARG A 58 -18.33 -0.38 -0.13
CA ARG A 58 -17.83 -1.73 0.16
C ARG A 58 -17.51 -2.45 -1.13
N TRP A 59 -16.27 -2.91 -1.21
CA TRP A 59 -15.70 -3.56 -2.38
C TRP A 59 -15.17 -4.95 -2.04
N PRO A 60 -14.95 -5.81 -3.03
CA PRO A 60 -14.18 -7.03 -2.81
C PRO A 60 -12.80 -6.71 -2.23
N GLY A 61 -12.22 -7.64 -1.47
CA GLY A 61 -10.83 -7.53 -1.05
C GLY A 61 -9.86 -7.57 -2.25
N SER A 62 -8.59 -7.26 -2.01
CA SER A 62 -7.60 -7.14 -3.09
C SER A 62 -7.54 -8.35 -4.04
N ILE A 63 -7.57 -9.58 -3.48
CA ILE A 63 -7.60 -10.80 -4.30
C ILE A 63 -8.90 -10.91 -5.13
N GLY A 64 -10.02 -10.41 -4.60
CA GLY A 64 -11.29 -10.39 -5.33
C GLY A 64 -11.31 -9.33 -6.44
N LEU A 65 -10.70 -8.17 -6.21
CA LEU A 65 -10.49 -7.15 -7.25
C LEU A 65 -9.59 -7.71 -8.37
N ALA A 66 -8.48 -8.37 -8.03
CA ALA A 66 -7.61 -8.99 -9.02
C ALA A 66 -8.31 -10.10 -9.81
N ALA A 67 -9.23 -10.85 -9.19
CA ALA A 67 -10.00 -11.90 -9.85
C ALA A 67 -11.00 -11.37 -10.91
N SER A 68 -11.24 -10.07 -10.98
CA SER A 68 -11.99 -9.46 -12.09
C SER A 68 -11.18 -9.43 -13.39
N PHE A 69 -9.86 -9.50 -13.33
CA PHE A 69 -8.94 -9.27 -14.46
C PHE A 69 -9.18 -7.94 -15.19
N ASP A 70 -9.73 -6.96 -14.47
CA ASP A 70 -10.12 -5.65 -15.01
C ASP A 70 -9.38 -4.52 -14.24
N PRO A 71 -8.24 -4.04 -14.75
CA PRO A 71 -7.51 -2.93 -14.15
C PRO A 71 -8.31 -1.62 -14.11
N GLU A 72 -9.23 -1.39 -15.08
CA GLU A 72 -10.02 -0.16 -15.06
C GLU A 72 -11.04 -0.15 -13.91
N LEU A 73 -11.65 -1.29 -13.60
CA LEU A 73 -12.48 -1.45 -12.40
C LEU A 73 -11.68 -1.16 -11.12
N VAL A 74 -10.42 -1.60 -11.08
CA VAL A 74 -9.54 -1.35 -9.92
C VAL A 74 -9.15 0.13 -9.83
N ARG A 75 -8.96 0.80 -10.96
CA ARG A 75 -8.73 2.25 -11.01
C ARG A 75 -9.94 3.01 -10.49
N GLU A 76 -11.15 2.66 -10.94
CA GLU A 76 -12.40 3.24 -10.45
C GLU A 76 -12.58 3.05 -8.94
N PHE A 77 -12.30 1.84 -8.44
CA PHE A 77 -12.23 1.59 -7.00
C PHE A 77 -11.30 2.58 -6.30
N GLY A 78 -10.09 2.77 -6.81
CA GLY A 78 -9.11 3.70 -6.25
C GLY A 78 -9.61 5.14 -6.21
N GLU A 79 -10.26 5.62 -7.27
CA GLU A 79 -10.86 6.96 -7.36
C GLU A 79 -11.98 7.17 -6.32
N ILE A 80 -12.87 6.20 -6.16
CA ILE A 80 -13.95 6.27 -5.17
C ILE A 80 -13.38 6.25 -3.76
N ALA A 81 -12.47 5.32 -3.49
CA ALA A 81 -11.86 5.17 -2.19
C ALA A 81 -11.03 6.40 -1.76
N SER A 82 -10.34 7.06 -2.71
CA SER A 82 -9.59 8.28 -2.40
C SER A 82 -10.50 9.43 -1.99
N ILE A 83 -11.61 9.65 -2.69
CA ILE A 83 -12.62 10.66 -2.33
C ILE A 83 -13.16 10.42 -0.92
N GLU A 84 -13.52 9.19 -0.62
CA GLU A 84 -14.02 8.81 0.71
C GLU A 84 -12.96 8.97 1.80
N TYR A 85 -11.70 8.60 1.52
CA TYR A 85 -10.60 8.83 2.46
C TYR A 85 -10.37 10.31 2.72
N ARG A 86 -10.40 11.16 1.70
CA ARG A 86 -10.28 12.60 1.88
C ARG A 86 -11.43 13.16 2.71
N ALA A 87 -12.64 12.69 2.50
CA ALA A 87 -13.80 13.07 3.31
C ALA A 87 -13.66 12.67 4.79
N LEU A 88 -12.97 11.57 5.08
CA LEU A 88 -12.64 11.13 6.43
C LEU A 88 -11.44 11.88 7.05
N GLY A 89 -10.72 12.70 6.27
CA GLY A 89 -9.49 13.38 6.70
C GLY A 89 -8.23 12.50 6.63
N ILE A 90 -8.28 11.40 5.86
CA ILE A 90 -7.14 10.51 5.62
C ILE A 90 -6.39 11.01 4.39
N ALA A 91 -5.09 11.27 4.54
CA ALA A 91 -4.23 11.78 3.49
C ALA A 91 -3.28 10.72 2.90
N THR A 92 -3.09 9.60 3.61
CA THR A 92 -2.21 8.50 3.18
C THR A 92 -2.90 7.16 3.37
N ALA A 93 -3.02 6.41 2.29
CA ALA A 93 -3.42 5.01 2.32
C ALA A 93 -2.20 4.12 2.50
N LEU A 94 -2.19 3.28 3.54
CA LEU A 94 -1.16 2.24 3.74
C LEU A 94 -1.47 1.04 2.83
N SER A 95 -1.59 1.33 1.55
CA SER A 95 -2.01 0.40 0.49
C SER A 95 -1.58 0.91 -0.89
N PRO A 96 -1.61 0.05 -1.91
CA PRO A 96 -1.96 -1.36 -1.90
C PRO A 96 -0.84 -2.27 -1.36
N GLN A 97 -1.23 -3.50 -0.95
CA GLN A 97 -0.31 -4.59 -0.71
C GLN A 97 -0.07 -5.32 -2.03
N ILE A 98 1.08 -5.04 -2.66
CA ILE A 98 1.44 -5.55 -4.00
C ILE A 98 2.43 -6.71 -3.96
N ASP A 99 2.59 -7.32 -2.80
CA ASP A 99 3.35 -8.55 -2.62
C ASP A 99 2.81 -9.67 -3.51
N LEU A 100 3.67 -10.49 -4.10
CA LEU A 100 3.23 -11.70 -4.76
C LEU A 100 2.90 -12.80 -3.72
N ALA A 101 1.75 -13.41 -3.86
CA ALA A 101 1.26 -14.45 -2.94
C ALA A 101 1.86 -15.82 -3.26
N THR A 102 3.15 -15.99 -3.00
CA THR A 102 3.91 -17.20 -3.39
C THR A 102 3.65 -18.42 -2.51
N ASP A 103 3.13 -18.24 -1.30
CA ASP A 103 2.75 -19.33 -0.41
C ASP A 103 1.30 -19.16 0.08
N PRO A 104 0.39 -20.10 -0.23
CA PRO A 104 -1.03 -19.98 0.16
C PRO A 104 -1.26 -20.15 1.67
N ARG A 105 -0.25 -20.59 2.44
CA ARG A 105 -0.31 -20.68 3.91
C ARG A 105 -0.05 -19.34 4.59
N TRP A 106 0.48 -18.38 3.86
CA TRP A 106 0.72 -17.04 4.40
C TRP A 106 -0.61 -16.35 4.73
N SER A 107 -0.79 -15.95 6.00
CA SER A 107 -2.05 -15.39 6.49
C SER A 107 -2.51 -14.13 5.73
N ARG A 108 -1.56 -13.39 5.17
CA ARG A 108 -1.82 -12.14 4.42
C ARG A 108 -2.03 -12.33 2.92
N PHE A 109 -2.06 -13.58 2.44
CA PHE A 109 -2.34 -13.95 1.05
C PHE A 109 -3.53 -13.18 0.46
N LYS A 110 -4.64 -13.14 1.18
CA LYS A 110 -5.90 -12.52 0.75
C LYS A 110 -5.83 -10.99 0.56
N GLY A 111 -4.81 -10.34 1.13
CA GLY A 111 -4.57 -8.91 0.97
C GLY A 111 -3.79 -8.54 -0.28
N THR A 112 -3.28 -9.52 -1.03
CA THR A 112 -2.50 -9.35 -2.26
C THR A 112 -3.38 -9.39 -3.51
N PHE A 113 -2.76 -9.15 -4.66
CA PHE A 113 -3.39 -9.33 -5.98
C PHE A 113 -3.13 -10.72 -6.59
N GLY A 114 -2.62 -11.66 -5.81
CA GLY A 114 -2.33 -13.02 -6.27
C GLY A 114 -0.84 -13.29 -6.46
N ALA A 115 -0.53 -14.40 -7.13
CA ALA A 115 0.84 -14.87 -7.33
C ALA A 115 1.42 -14.52 -8.71
N ASP A 116 0.57 -14.13 -9.66
CA ASP A 116 1.00 -13.77 -11.01
C ASP A 116 1.60 -12.37 -11.03
N PRO A 117 2.88 -12.21 -11.43
CA PRO A 117 3.57 -10.92 -11.38
C PRO A 117 3.01 -9.91 -12.39
N ASP A 118 2.53 -10.34 -13.56
CA ASP A 118 2.03 -9.44 -14.60
C ASP A 118 0.66 -8.87 -14.19
N LEU A 119 -0.25 -9.72 -13.73
CA LEU A 119 -1.54 -9.29 -13.18
C LEU A 119 -1.34 -8.36 -11.98
N ALA A 120 -0.48 -8.74 -11.02
CA ALA A 120 -0.19 -7.91 -9.86
C ALA A 120 0.39 -6.54 -10.24
N THR A 121 1.23 -6.48 -11.28
CA THR A 121 1.81 -5.25 -11.83
C THR A 121 0.74 -4.33 -12.41
N ASP A 122 -0.16 -4.86 -13.26
CA ASP A 122 -1.21 -4.06 -13.90
C ASP A 122 -2.25 -3.56 -12.89
N VAL A 123 -2.66 -4.43 -11.96
CA VAL A 123 -3.60 -4.06 -10.90
C VAL A 123 -2.98 -3.07 -9.91
N ALA A 124 -1.70 -3.23 -9.53
CA ALA A 124 -0.99 -2.29 -8.67
C ALA A 124 -0.93 -0.89 -9.29
N ARG A 125 -0.60 -0.81 -10.59
CA ARG A 125 -0.57 0.46 -11.33
C ARG A 125 -1.93 1.14 -11.30
N ALA A 126 -2.97 0.41 -11.66
CA ALA A 126 -4.34 0.93 -11.71
C ALA A 126 -4.84 1.43 -10.35
N TYR A 127 -4.58 0.65 -9.30
CA TYR A 127 -4.95 1.00 -7.93
C TYR A 127 -4.28 2.31 -7.49
N VAL A 128 -2.96 2.42 -7.68
CA VAL A 128 -2.20 3.61 -7.28
C VAL A 128 -2.61 4.82 -8.11
N ASP A 129 -2.80 4.66 -9.41
CA ASP A 129 -3.31 5.73 -10.27
C ASP A 129 -4.67 6.25 -9.78
N GLY A 130 -5.60 5.37 -9.44
CA GLY A 130 -6.92 5.75 -8.92
C GLY A 130 -6.84 6.50 -7.61
N PHE A 131 -5.97 6.09 -6.69
CA PHE A 131 -5.80 6.77 -5.40
C PHE A 131 -5.12 8.13 -5.50
N GLN A 132 -4.17 8.31 -6.40
CA GLN A 132 -3.34 9.52 -6.46
C GLN A 132 -3.81 10.54 -7.48
N THR A 133 -4.35 10.07 -8.62
CA THR A 133 -4.72 10.99 -9.71
C THR A 133 -6.10 11.58 -9.48
N SER A 134 -6.15 12.89 -9.27
CA SER A 134 -7.41 13.63 -9.24
C SER A 134 -7.78 14.10 -10.64
N SER A 135 -8.88 13.58 -11.17
CA SER A 135 -9.39 13.95 -12.49
C SER A 135 -10.39 15.12 -12.46
N LYS A 136 -10.88 15.48 -11.27
CA LYS A 136 -12.00 16.41 -11.09
C LYS A 136 -11.61 17.74 -10.44
N ALA A 137 -10.53 17.79 -9.69
CA ALA A 137 -10.08 19.00 -9.01
C ALA A 137 -8.77 19.52 -9.65
N GLN A 138 -8.77 20.76 -10.11
CA GLN A 138 -7.61 21.42 -10.74
C GLN A 138 -6.78 22.26 -9.77
N GLU A 139 -6.82 21.93 -8.47
CA GLU A 139 -6.21 22.76 -7.43
C GLU A 139 -4.69 22.60 -7.37
N ILE A 140 -4.14 21.48 -7.86
CA ILE A 140 -2.72 21.16 -7.85
C ILE A 140 -2.32 20.66 -9.24
N GLN A 141 -1.05 20.86 -9.61
CA GLN A 141 -0.52 20.43 -10.90
C GLN A 141 -0.14 18.94 -10.91
N GLU A 142 0.07 18.42 -12.12
CA GLU A 142 0.63 17.08 -12.33
C GLU A 142 -0.21 15.91 -11.77
N GLY A 143 -1.54 16.03 -11.88
CA GLY A 143 -2.48 14.96 -11.47
C GLY A 143 -2.80 14.92 -9.98
N TRP A 144 -2.08 15.66 -9.14
CA TRP A 144 -2.41 15.85 -7.74
C TRP A 144 -3.51 16.87 -7.58
N GLY A 145 -4.53 16.54 -6.81
CA GLY A 145 -5.67 17.41 -6.55
C GLY A 145 -6.29 17.18 -5.18
N TYR A 146 -7.40 17.84 -4.96
CA TYR A 146 -8.09 17.79 -3.67
C TYR A 146 -8.51 16.38 -3.25
N GLU A 147 -8.84 15.53 -4.22
CA GLU A 147 -9.26 14.15 -4.00
C GLU A 147 -8.09 13.16 -3.90
N SER A 148 -6.87 13.59 -4.15
CA SER A 148 -5.69 12.72 -4.13
C SER A 148 -5.36 12.23 -2.74
N VAL A 149 -5.03 10.94 -2.64
CA VAL A 149 -4.52 10.29 -1.44
C VAL A 149 -3.17 9.67 -1.75
N ASN A 150 -2.18 9.91 -0.91
CA ASN A 150 -0.87 9.30 -1.05
C ASN A 150 -0.97 7.78 -0.92
N ALA A 151 -0.49 7.03 -1.90
CA ALA A 151 -0.41 5.59 -1.82
C ALA A 151 0.95 5.14 -1.28
N MET A 152 0.95 4.35 -0.22
CA MET A 152 2.13 3.71 0.35
C MET A 152 2.13 2.23 -0.03
N VAL A 153 2.79 1.91 -1.12
CA VAL A 153 2.86 0.51 -1.60
C VAL A 153 3.72 -0.35 -0.68
N LYS A 154 3.32 -1.60 -0.52
CA LYS A 154 3.92 -2.52 0.46
C LYS A 154 3.89 -3.97 -0.01
N HIS A 155 4.85 -4.77 0.44
CA HIS A 155 5.98 -4.51 1.35
C HIS A 155 7.29 -4.80 0.63
N TRP A 156 8.07 -3.80 0.39
CA TRP A 156 9.33 -3.91 -0.35
C TRP A 156 10.34 -4.86 0.31
N PRO A 157 11.05 -5.72 -0.44
CA PRO A 157 10.99 -5.97 -1.89
C PRO A 157 10.03 -7.11 -2.30
N GLY A 158 9.09 -7.52 -1.44
CA GLY A 158 8.11 -8.58 -1.63
C GLY A 158 7.87 -9.37 -0.35
N GLY A 159 6.73 -9.12 0.31
CA GLY A 159 6.42 -9.73 1.61
C GLY A 159 5.95 -11.19 1.53
N GLY A 160 5.54 -11.67 0.34
CA GLY A 160 5.07 -13.03 0.14
C GLY A 160 6.15 -14.12 0.19
N THR A 161 7.42 -13.73 0.33
CA THR A 161 8.58 -14.62 0.33
C THR A 161 8.90 -15.24 1.71
N GLY A 162 8.06 -15.03 2.72
CA GLY A 162 8.27 -15.59 4.06
C GLY A 162 8.47 -17.08 4.05
N GLU A 163 9.52 -17.58 4.68
CA GLU A 163 9.85 -18.99 4.75
C GLU A 163 8.66 -19.82 5.25
N SER A 164 8.21 -20.78 4.47
CA SER A 164 7.07 -21.66 4.80
C SER A 164 5.74 -20.91 5.05
N GLY A 165 5.56 -19.72 4.47
CA GLY A 165 4.37 -18.90 4.65
C GLY A 165 4.27 -18.23 6.02
N ARG A 166 5.38 -18.17 6.77
CA ARG A 166 5.41 -17.53 8.10
C ARG A 166 5.27 -16.03 7.99
N ASP A 167 4.57 -15.45 8.96
CA ASP A 167 4.34 -14.01 9.00
C ASP A 167 5.49 -13.28 9.72
N ALA A 168 5.99 -12.21 9.09
CA ALA A 168 7.11 -11.41 9.57
C ALA A 168 6.81 -10.52 10.79
N HIS A 169 5.57 -10.43 11.23
CA HIS A 169 5.24 -9.78 12.51
C HIS A 169 5.69 -10.59 13.72
N TYR A 170 6.08 -11.84 13.51
CA TYR A 170 6.53 -12.75 14.56
C TYR A 170 7.97 -13.16 14.32
N GLY A 171 8.75 -13.32 15.39
CA GLY A 171 10.18 -13.66 15.31
C GLY A 171 10.48 -14.94 14.51
N TYR A 172 9.57 -15.90 14.48
CA TYR A 172 9.72 -17.11 13.67
C TYR A 172 9.55 -16.89 12.16
N GLY A 173 9.04 -15.73 11.73
CA GLY A 173 8.87 -15.32 10.33
C GLY A 173 9.92 -14.31 9.86
N ALA A 174 11.07 -14.24 10.50
CA ALA A 174 12.08 -13.23 10.22
C ALA A 174 12.72 -13.31 8.83
N TYR A 175 12.67 -14.46 8.16
CA TYR A 175 13.38 -14.66 6.90
C TYR A 175 12.46 -14.71 5.69
N GLY A 176 12.78 -13.89 4.69
CA GLY A 176 12.29 -14.02 3.33
C GLY A 176 13.27 -14.86 2.51
N VAL A 177 12.77 -15.88 1.82
CA VAL A 177 13.57 -16.82 1.04
C VAL A 177 13.18 -16.79 -0.44
N TYR A 178 14.14 -16.97 -1.31
CA TYR A 178 13.97 -16.83 -2.75
C TYR A 178 14.47 -18.09 -3.48
N PRO A 179 13.73 -19.22 -3.35
CA PRO A 179 14.10 -20.46 -4.01
C PRO A 179 14.04 -20.27 -5.51
N GLY A 180 14.87 -20.36 -6.32
CA GLY A 180 14.85 -20.07 -7.76
C GLY A 180 15.35 -18.67 -8.11
N LYS A 181 15.91 -17.93 -7.13
CA LYS A 181 16.50 -16.60 -7.34
C LYS A 181 15.51 -15.57 -7.95
N ASN A 182 14.27 -15.63 -7.53
CA ASN A 182 13.15 -14.87 -8.12
C ASN A 182 12.93 -13.47 -7.50
N LEU A 183 13.95 -12.87 -6.88
CA LEU A 183 13.83 -11.50 -6.34
C LEU A 183 13.34 -10.51 -7.39
N LYS A 184 13.80 -10.64 -8.64
CA LYS A 184 13.36 -9.73 -9.73
C LYS A 184 11.87 -9.81 -9.99
N GLU A 185 11.27 -11.00 -9.95
CA GLU A 185 9.82 -11.18 -10.10
C GLU A 185 9.05 -10.53 -8.96
N GLN A 186 9.55 -10.66 -7.71
CA GLN A 186 8.96 -10.03 -6.54
C GLN A 186 8.93 -8.50 -6.64
N ILE A 187 9.88 -7.91 -7.34
CA ILE A 187 10.02 -6.47 -7.52
C ILE A 187 9.13 -5.92 -8.65
N LEU A 188 8.71 -6.73 -9.62
CA LEU A 188 7.95 -6.27 -10.79
C LEU A 188 6.71 -5.42 -10.46
N PRO A 189 5.83 -5.79 -9.50
CA PRO A 189 4.70 -4.95 -9.14
C PRO A 189 5.07 -3.56 -8.65
N PHE A 190 6.28 -3.41 -8.09
CA PHE A 190 6.83 -2.12 -7.68
C PHE A 190 7.41 -1.39 -8.89
N SER A 191 8.46 -1.97 -9.54
CA SER A 191 9.26 -1.29 -10.56
C SER A 191 8.50 -1.03 -11.86
N GLU A 192 7.65 -1.96 -12.30
CA GLU A 192 6.86 -1.85 -13.54
C GLU A 192 5.39 -1.45 -13.30
N GLY A 193 4.90 -1.60 -12.08
CA GLY A 193 3.55 -1.22 -11.67
C GLY A 193 3.51 0.13 -10.97
N ALA A 194 3.76 0.13 -9.67
CA ALA A 194 3.56 1.28 -8.80
C ALA A 194 4.52 2.47 -9.07
N PHE A 195 5.70 2.21 -9.65
CA PHE A 195 6.66 3.28 -9.99
C PHE A 195 6.58 3.73 -11.45
N LYS A 196 5.66 3.17 -12.25
CA LYS A 196 5.41 3.55 -13.64
C LYS A 196 3.92 3.72 -13.88
N LEU A 197 3.33 4.72 -13.23
CA LEU A 197 1.92 5.04 -13.39
C LEU A 197 1.64 5.63 -14.77
N LYS A 198 0.44 5.40 -15.28
CA LYS A 198 -0.05 6.02 -16.53
C LYS A 198 -0.48 7.47 -16.29
N GLY A 199 -0.97 7.78 -15.09
CA GLY A 199 -1.38 9.12 -14.69
C GLY A 199 -0.22 10.09 -14.50
N GLN A 200 -0.57 11.36 -14.31
CA GLN A 200 0.43 12.44 -14.22
C GLN A 200 1.25 12.40 -12.93
N THR A 201 0.78 11.73 -11.87
CA THR A 201 1.52 11.56 -10.61
C THR A 201 2.75 10.65 -10.73
N LYS A 202 2.86 9.91 -11.81
CA LYS A 202 4.00 9.13 -12.29
C LYS A 202 4.39 7.92 -11.45
N MET A 203 4.41 8.02 -10.14
CA MET A 203 4.83 6.93 -9.24
C MET A 203 4.11 7.00 -7.89
N ALA A 204 4.09 5.88 -7.18
CA ALA A 204 3.59 5.84 -5.81
C ALA A 204 4.37 6.79 -4.89
N SER A 205 3.66 7.50 -4.00
CA SER A 205 4.25 8.52 -3.12
C SER A 205 5.15 7.95 -2.05
N ALA A 206 4.93 6.71 -1.64
CA ALA A 206 5.67 6.09 -0.54
C ALA A 206 5.78 4.57 -0.72
N VAL A 207 6.81 4.02 -0.08
CA VAL A 207 7.07 2.58 -0.02
C VAL A 207 7.28 2.16 1.42
N MET A 208 6.67 1.06 1.83
CA MET A 208 6.90 0.43 3.12
C MET A 208 7.77 -0.81 2.95
N PRO A 209 9.00 -0.84 3.50
CA PRO A 209 9.81 -2.05 3.56
C PRO A 209 9.16 -3.10 4.47
N TYR A 210 9.30 -4.37 4.10
CA TYR A 210 8.83 -5.47 4.94
C TYR A 210 9.79 -5.76 6.09
N TYR A 211 9.32 -6.40 7.14
CA TYR A 211 10.10 -6.68 8.34
C TYR A 211 11.12 -7.81 8.18
N THR A 212 11.02 -8.58 7.09
CA THR A 212 11.91 -9.72 6.87
C THR A 212 13.36 -9.31 6.60
N ILE A 213 14.24 -10.26 6.77
CA ILE A 213 15.58 -10.31 6.21
C ILE A 213 15.46 -11.06 4.89
N SER A 214 15.70 -10.40 3.77
CA SER A 214 15.74 -11.04 2.46
C SER A 214 17.05 -11.82 2.34
N TYR A 215 16.98 -13.10 2.72
CA TYR A 215 18.16 -13.94 2.94
C TYR A 215 18.95 -14.15 1.65
N ASP A 216 20.26 -13.89 1.70
CA ASP A 216 21.23 -14.02 0.59
C ASP A 216 20.84 -13.21 -0.68
N GLN A 217 20.11 -12.10 -0.53
CA GLN A 217 19.72 -11.25 -1.66
C GLN A 217 20.62 -10.01 -1.85
N ASP A 218 21.44 -9.64 -0.87
CA ASP A 218 22.40 -8.55 -1.02
C ASP A 218 23.64 -9.06 -1.80
N SER A 219 23.60 -8.85 -3.11
CA SER A 219 24.67 -9.28 -4.02
C SER A 219 25.90 -8.37 -4.01
N VAL A 220 25.82 -7.21 -3.34
CA VAL A 220 26.88 -6.19 -3.30
C VAL A 220 27.69 -6.28 -2.02
N ASN A 221 27.01 -6.28 -0.86
CA ASN A 221 27.65 -6.24 0.45
C ASN A 221 27.59 -7.60 1.17
N GLY A 222 26.74 -8.52 0.72
CA GLY A 222 26.53 -9.82 1.36
C GLY A 222 25.84 -9.75 2.72
N GLU A 223 25.10 -8.66 3.00
CA GLU A 223 24.50 -8.43 4.29
C GLU A 223 23.13 -9.12 4.44
N ASN A 224 22.95 -9.84 5.54
CA ASN A 224 21.67 -10.41 5.95
C ASN A 224 21.10 -9.62 7.14
N VAL A 225 20.56 -8.44 6.83
CA VAL A 225 19.92 -7.53 7.78
C VAL A 225 18.47 -7.24 7.35
N ALA A 226 17.65 -6.76 8.28
CA ALA A 226 16.26 -6.45 7.98
C ALA A 226 16.16 -5.49 6.77
N ASN A 227 15.17 -5.69 5.91
CA ASN A 227 15.04 -5.00 4.62
C ASN A 227 15.19 -3.49 4.72
N ALA A 228 14.62 -2.87 5.78
CA ALA A 228 14.71 -1.43 5.99
C ALA A 228 16.14 -0.92 6.30
N TYR A 229 17.04 -1.79 6.70
CA TYR A 229 18.44 -1.49 7.02
C TYR A 229 19.41 -2.00 5.96
N ASN A 230 18.94 -2.75 4.97
CA ASN A 230 19.78 -3.30 3.91
C ASN A 230 20.05 -2.22 2.85
N LYS A 231 21.29 -1.77 2.76
CA LYS A 231 21.71 -0.71 1.82
C LYS A 231 21.42 -1.08 0.38
N TYR A 232 21.72 -2.32 -0.01
CA TYR A 232 21.49 -2.78 -1.38
C TYR A 232 20.00 -2.71 -1.74
N LEU A 233 19.11 -3.21 -0.89
CA LEU A 233 17.68 -3.20 -1.15
C LEU A 233 17.07 -1.79 -1.18
N ILE A 234 17.53 -0.89 -0.28
CA ILE A 234 16.94 0.45 -0.14
C ILE A 234 17.61 1.48 -1.04
N THR A 235 18.93 1.44 -1.16
CA THR A 235 19.65 2.48 -1.93
C THR A 235 19.89 2.04 -3.37
N ASP A 236 20.42 0.83 -3.55
CA ASP A 236 20.89 0.42 -4.88
C ASP A 236 19.73 -0.09 -5.74
N LEU A 237 18.78 -0.83 -5.18
CA LEU A 237 17.59 -1.30 -5.90
C LEU A 237 16.45 -0.29 -5.88
N LEU A 238 15.91 0.06 -4.69
CA LEU A 238 14.68 0.87 -4.61
C LEU A 238 14.88 2.29 -5.17
N ARG A 239 16.01 2.93 -4.91
CA ARG A 239 16.28 4.29 -5.39
C ARG A 239 17.00 4.32 -6.73
N GLY A 240 17.44 3.19 -7.23
CA GLY A 240 18.05 3.04 -8.55
C GLY A 240 17.06 2.58 -9.64
N THR A 241 15.79 2.34 -9.27
CA THR A 241 14.73 1.90 -10.19
C THR A 241 14.04 3.07 -10.90
#